data_bc7c52b3c5d281b5544f0a76f403e40d
#
_entry.id   bc7c52b3c5d281b5544f0a76f403e40d
#
_cell.length_a   1.000
_cell.length_b   1.000
_cell.length_c   1.000
_cell.angle_alpha   90.00
_cell.angle_beta   90.00
_cell.angle_gamma   90.00
#
_symmetry.space_group_name_H-M   'P 1'
#
loop_
_entity.id
_entity.type
_entity.pdbx_description
1 polymer ?
#
loop_
_entity_poly.entity_id
_entity_poly.type
_entity_poly.pdbx_seq_one_letter_code
_entity_poly.pdbx_strand_id
1 'polypeptide(L)'
;MTAARSERQPDGTGHWPDTGLWALFALPRSRSTALFRAFTAREEFLCLHEPFCSLADTGSAVLPAAGEGATGDGSGAGVRLTGVTALADHIAALARHRRVFLKETTDTALEGLASHPMLAEARDIACLTRDPPGAIASHLTLRPQASLADLGYGHLHRLVTALDSRGIPLHLLRAEELAADPEASLRRYCRAAGLPFHPAMLDWPAQDRPCWRGGCAAPGPRAAVPVARCAITSCSLRAI
;
A
#
# COMPACT_ATOMS: atom_id res chain seq x y z
N MET A 1 17.21 -0.01 -17.46
CA MET A 1 17.33 1.46 -17.25
C MET A 1 15.90 1.97 -17.06
N THR A 2 15.47 2.17 -15.82
CA THR A 2 14.13 2.68 -15.49
C THR A 2 14.05 4.13 -15.96
N ALA A 3 13.15 4.43 -16.89
CA ALA A 3 12.88 5.81 -17.29
C ALA A 3 12.38 6.57 -16.05
N ALA A 4 13.18 7.53 -15.59
CA ALA A 4 12.75 8.42 -14.53
C ALA A 4 11.49 9.16 -15.00
N ARG A 5 10.39 9.01 -14.26
CA ARG A 5 9.23 9.90 -14.43
C ARG A 5 9.73 11.33 -14.23
N SER A 6 9.51 12.19 -15.22
CA SER A 6 9.63 13.64 -15.05
C SER A 6 8.81 14.02 -13.79
N GLU A 7 9.39 14.85 -12.91
CA GLU A 7 8.70 15.36 -11.73
C GLU A 7 7.35 15.91 -12.16
N ARG A 8 6.26 15.31 -11.65
CA ARG A 8 4.92 15.80 -11.96
C ARG A 8 4.72 17.12 -11.22
N GLN A 9 4.51 18.17 -11.97
CA GLN A 9 4.12 19.46 -11.41
C GLN A 9 2.61 19.51 -11.22
N PRO A 10 2.11 20.36 -10.29
CA PRO A 10 0.68 20.68 -10.24
C PRO A 10 0.24 21.19 -11.63
N ASP A 11 -1.04 21.09 -11.93
CA ASP A 11 -1.59 21.68 -13.14
C ASP A 11 -1.26 23.19 -13.19
N GLY A 12 -1.47 23.84 -14.34
CA GLY A 12 -1.14 25.25 -14.52
C GLY A 12 -1.84 26.22 -13.55
N THR A 13 -2.74 25.71 -12.68
CA THR A 13 -3.41 26.46 -11.60
C THR A 13 -2.78 26.20 -10.24
N GLY A 14 -1.76 25.35 -10.14
CA GLY A 14 -1.16 24.92 -8.87
C GLY A 14 -1.97 23.85 -8.14
N HIS A 15 -3.00 23.31 -8.77
CA HIS A 15 -3.88 22.30 -8.18
C HIS A 15 -3.35 20.86 -8.42
N TRP A 16 -3.42 20.03 -7.40
CA TRP A 16 -3.08 18.61 -7.49
C TRP A 16 -4.33 17.78 -7.82
N PRO A 17 -4.20 16.67 -8.58
CA PRO A 17 -5.35 15.85 -8.96
C PRO A 17 -6.17 15.41 -7.74
N ASP A 18 -7.48 15.65 -7.76
CA ASP A 18 -8.40 15.26 -6.69
C ASP A 18 -8.79 13.79 -6.73
N THR A 19 -8.47 13.10 -7.82
CA THR A 19 -8.80 11.70 -8.03
C THR A 19 -7.61 10.92 -8.57
N GLY A 20 -7.61 9.62 -8.35
CA GLY A 20 -6.62 8.70 -8.89
C GLY A 20 -6.14 7.67 -7.89
N LEU A 21 -5.34 6.74 -8.39
CA LEU A 21 -4.74 5.67 -7.61
C LEU A 21 -3.25 5.95 -7.35
N TRP A 22 -2.83 5.89 -6.11
CA TRP A 22 -1.45 5.76 -5.65
C TRP A 22 -1.29 4.37 -5.05
N ALA A 23 -0.46 3.53 -5.64
CA ALA A 23 -0.28 2.15 -5.23
C ALA A 23 1.10 1.93 -4.60
N LEU A 24 1.13 1.33 -3.42
CA LEU A 24 2.34 0.91 -2.72
C LEU A 24 2.39 -0.61 -2.65
N PHE A 25 3.38 -1.21 -3.30
CA PHE A 25 3.71 -2.62 -3.15
C PHE A 25 4.94 -2.75 -2.25
N ALA A 26 4.83 -3.55 -1.20
CA ALA A 26 5.84 -3.57 -0.16
C ALA A 26 6.28 -4.99 0.18
N LEU A 27 7.57 -5.17 0.41
CA LEU A 27 8.02 -6.40 1.05
C LEU A 27 7.41 -6.52 2.44
N PRO A 28 7.04 -7.72 2.89
CA PRO A 28 6.72 -7.97 4.28
C PRO A 28 7.84 -7.43 5.19
N ARG A 29 7.47 -6.86 6.32
CA ARG A 29 8.43 -6.32 7.32
C ARG A 29 9.30 -5.15 6.84
N SER A 30 8.90 -4.46 5.77
CA SER A 30 9.58 -3.27 5.25
C SER A 30 9.10 -1.94 5.84
N ARG A 31 8.39 -1.95 6.98
CA ARG A 31 7.79 -0.75 7.59
C ARG A 31 6.65 -0.12 6.76
N SER A 32 6.06 -0.88 5.84
CA SER A 32 4.97 -0.42 4.98
C SER A 32 3.74 0.06 5.76
N THR A 33 3.47 -0.51 6.93
CA THR A 33 2.39 -0.05 7.82
C THR A 33 2.62 1.39 8.30
N ALA A 34 3.87 1.79 8.57
CA ALA A 34 4.19 3.16 8.96
C ALA A 34 3.94 4.14 7.81
N LEU A 35 4.35 3.78 6.59
CA LEU A 35 4.06 4.58 5.40
C LEU A 35 2.55 4.62 5.11
N PHE A 36 1.83 3.52 5.30
CA PHE A 36 0.37 3.49 5.18
C PHE A 36 -0.30 4.44 6.18
N ARG A 37 0.16 4.45 7.44
CA ARG A 37 -0.33 5.39 8.46
C ARG A 37 -0.07 6.85 8.10
N ALA A 38 1.08 7.16 7.52
CA ALA A 38 1.38 8.50 7.02
C ALA A 38 0.32 8.97 6.01
N PHE A 39 -0.15 8.06 5.14
CA PHE A 39 -1.23 8.39 4.21
C PHE A 39 -2.61 8.42 4.86
N THR A 40 -2.89 7.60 5.87
CA THR A 40 -4.16 7.67 6.60
C THR A 40 -4.31 8.94 7.45
N ALA A 41 -3.21 9.61 7.77
CA ALA A 41 -3.22 10.92 8.41
C ALA A 41 -3.60 12.06 7.44
N ARG A 42 -3.69 11.75 6.15
CA ARG A 42 -4.15 12.65 5.10
C ARG A 42 -5.62 12.33 4.82
N GLU A 43 -6.51 13.15 5.35
CA GLU A 43 -7.97 12.91 5.30
C GLU A 43 -8.54 12.87 3.88
N GLU A 44 -7.83 13.45 2.90
CA GLU A 44 -8.23 13.45 1.51
C GLU A 44 -8.04 12.09 0.79
N PHE A 45 -7.42 11.10 1.43
CA PHE A 45 -7.20 9.77 0.84
C PHE A 45 -8.18 8.72 1.41
N LEU A 46 -8.78 7.95 0.52
CA LEU A 46 -9.31 6.64 0.87
C LEU A 46 -8.14 5.66 0.89
N CYS A 47 -7.79 5.18 2.07
CA CYS A 47 -6.67 4.25 2.25
C CYS A 47 -7.17 2.80 2.30
N LEU A 48 -6.67 1.96 1.39
CA LEU A 48 -6.99 0.54 1.29
C LEU A 48 -5.79 -0.30 1.76
N HIS A 49 -6.01 -1.11 2.80
CA HIS A 49 -4.97 -1.92 3.43
C HIS A 49 -5.08 -3.38 3.01
N GLU A 50 -4.17 -3.83 2.17
CA GLU A 50 -3.96 -5.24 1.79
C GLU A 50 -5.22 -5.97 1.27
N PRO A 51 -6.03 -5.37 0.37
CA PRO A 51 -7.24 -6.03 -0.09
C PRO A 51 -6.96 -7.28 -0.94
N PHE A 52 -5.85 -7.36 -1.68
CA PHE A 52 -5.48 -8.55 -2.45
C PHE A 52 -4.93 -9.66 -1.55
N CYS A 53 -4.19 -9.34 -0.49
CA CYS A 53 -3.83 -10.30 0.54
C CYS A 53 -5.08 -10.85 1.23
N SER A 54 -6.03 -9.99 1.59
CA SER A 54 -7.31 -10.38 2.16
C SER A 54 -8.08 -11.34 1.23
N LEU A 55 -8.13 -11.03 -0.06
CA LEU A 55 -8.73 -11.88 -1.09
C LEU A 55 -8.05 -13.25 -1.14
N ALA A 56 -6.72 -13.30 -1.12
CA ALA A 56 -5.97 -14.54 -1.18
C ALA A 56 -6.17 -15.41 0.07
N ASP A 57 -6.21 -14.78 1.25
CA ASP A 57 -6.32 -15.48 2.54
C ASP A 57 -7.74 -15.99 2.81
N THR A 58 -8.77 -15.22 2.42
CA THR A 58 -10.18 -15.48 2.81
C THR A 58 -11.12 -15.76 1.64
N GLY A 59 -10.62 -15.67 0.41
CA GLY A 59 -11.43 -15.82 -0.80
C GLY A 59 -12.27 -14.58 -1.16
N SER A 60 -12.19 -13.51 -0.37
CA SER A 60 -12.93 -12.25 -0.64
C SER A 60 -12.27 -11.04 0.00
N ALA A 61 -12.54 -9.87 -0.56
CA ALA A 61 -12.24 -8.59 0.07
C ALA A 61 -13.53 -7.76 0.19
N VAL A 62 -13.59 -6.88 1.19
CA VAL A 62 -14.73 -5.97 1.38
C VAL A 62 -14.22 -4.54 1.29
N LEU A 63 -14.71 -3.79 0.32
CA LEU A 63 -14.34 -2.40 0.10
C LEU A 63 -15.57 -1.48 0.16
N PRO A 64 -15.38 -0.18 0.41
CA PRO A 64 -16.49 0.80 0.30
C PRO A 64 -17.14 0.75 -1.10
N ALA A 65 -18.40 1.08 -1.19
CA ALA A 65 -19.07 1.21 -2.47
C ALA A 65 -18.41 2.30 -3.33
N ALA A 66 -18.32 2.06 -4.65
CA ALA A 66 -17.90 3.08 -5.60
C ALA A 66 -19.12 3.92 -6.01
N GLY A 67 -18.99 5.26 -5.93
CA GLY A 67 -20.06 6.18 -6.38
C GLY A 67 -20.05 7.51 -5.65
N GLU A 68 -20.81 8.47 -6.18
CA GLU A 68 -21.05 9.76 -5.54
C GLU A 68 -21.89 9.55 -4.26
N GLY A 69 -21.37 9.96 -3.12
CA GLY A 69 -22.04 9.83 -1.81
C GLY A 69 -21.53 8.72 -0.91
N ALA A 70 -20.55 7.92 -1.33
CA ALA A 70 -19.88 7.01 -0.41
C ALA A 70 -19.06 7.83 0.61
N THR A 71 -19.56 7.91 1.86
CA THR A 71 -18.87 8.62 2.94
C THR A 71 -17.49 8.01 3.20
N GLY A 72 -16.48 8.86 3.35
CA GLY A 72 -15.08 8.43 3.47
C GLY A 72 -14.72 7.65 4.76
N ASP A 73 -15.68 7.50 5.67
CA ASP A 73 -15.51 6.86 6.98
C ASP A 73 -15.73 5.34 6.98
N GLY A 74 -16.12 4.75 5.83
CA GLY A 74 -16.36 3.30 5.73
C GLY A 74 -17.63 2.81 6.45
N SER A 75 -18.53 3.71 6.87
CA SER A 75 -19.76 3.36 7.60
C SER A 75 -20.87 2.81 6.70
N GLY A 76 -20.71 2.84 5.37
CA GLY A 76 -21.64 2.25 4.42
C GLY A 76 -21.47 0.72 4.30
N ALA A 77 -22.52 0.04 3.83
CA ALA A 77 -22.44 -1.39 3.49
C ALA A 77 -21.33 -1.62 2.46
N GLY A 78 -20.27 -2.34 2.85
CA GLY A 78 -19.14 -2.65 1.96
C GLY A 78 -19.57 -3.61 0.85
N VAL A 79 -18.93 -3.48 -0.29
CA VAL A 79 -19.07 -4.41 -1.43
C VAL A 79 -18.10 -5.57 -1.23
N ARG A 80 -18.64 -6.79 -1.18
CA ARG A 80 -17.83 -8.01 -1.15
C ARG A 80 -17.41 -8.38 -2.57
N LEU A 81 -16.12 -8.53 -2.75
CA LEU A 81 -15.49 -8.80 -4.04
C LEU A 81 -14.73 -10.15 -3.96
N THR A 82 -14.91 -10.95 -4.99
CA THR A 82 -14.23 -12.25 -5.16
C THR A 82 -13.50 -12.22 -6.50
N GLY A 83 -12.22 -12.60 -6.50
CA GLY A 83 -11.39 -12.58 -7.69
C GLY A 83 -10.62 -11.28 -7.91
N VAL A 84 -9.40 -11.43 -8.43
CA VAL A 84 -8.42 -10.35 -8.60
C VAL A 84 -8.93 -9.26 -9.54
N THR A 85 -9.53 -9.65 -10.68
CA THR A 85 -10.03 -8.70 -11.69
C THR A 85 -11.16 -7.84 -11.12
N ALA A 86 -12.16 -8.45 -10.48
CA ALA A 86 -13.29 -7.72 -9.90
C ALA A 86 -12.83 -6.75 -8.80
N LEU A 87 -11.84 -7.16 -7.99
CA LEU A 87 -11.27 -6.31 -6.97
C LEU A 87 -10.50 -5.13 -7.59
N ALA A 88 -9.70 -5.37 -8.63
CA ALA A 88 -8.94 -4.33 -9.32
C ALA A 88 -9.87 -3.35 -10.06
N ASP A 89 -10.91 -3.83 -10.73
CA ASP A 89 -11.93 -2.99 -11.39
C ASP A 89 -12.62 -2.07 -10.39
N HIS A 90 -12.96 -2.62 -9.21
CA HIS A 90 -13.62 -1.84 -8.18
C HIS A 90 -12.70 -0.76 -7.59
N ILE A 91 -11.42 -1.07 -7.36
CA ILE A 91 -10.41 -0.08 -6.92
C ILE A 91 -10.24 1.01 -7.99
N ALA A 92 -10.17 0.63 -9.28
CA ALA A 92 -10.12 1.60 -10.37
C ALA A 92 -11.38 2.49 -10.40
N ALA A 93 -12.56 1.94 -10.13
CA ALA A 93 -13.79 2.70 -10.03
C ALA A 93 -13.76 3.71 -8.87
N LEU A 94 -13.30 3.30 -7.69
CA LEU A 94 -13.07 4.21 -6.56
C LEU A 94 -12.11 5.35 -6.92
N ALA A 95 -11.02 5.03 -7.62
CA ALA A 95 -9.98 5.99 -7.99
C ALA A 95 -10.46 7.04 -9.03
N ARG A 96 -11.53 6.78 -9.76
CA ARG A 96 -12.15 7.78 -10.66
C ARG A 96 -12.86 8.92 -9.91
N HIS A 97 -13.28 8.68 -8.67
CA HIS A 97 -14.08 9.61 -7.91
C HIS A 97 -13.36 10.23 -6.70
N ARG A 98 -12.20 9.68 -6.31
CA ARG A 98 -11.44 10.16 -5.15
C ARG A 98 -9.96 9.78 -5.23
N ARG A 99 -9.16 10.33 -4.32
CA ARG A 99 -7.79 9.88 -4.11
C ARG A 99 -7.81 8.54 -3.37
N VAL A 100 -7.24 7.51 -3.96
CA VAL A 100 -7.10 6.18 -3.37
C VAL A 100 -5.63 5.90 -3.10
N PHE A 101 -5.28 5.56 -1.88
CA PHE A 101 -3.97 5.02 -1.53
C PHE A 101 -4.11 3.53 -1.23
N LEU A 102 -3.65 2.72 -2.15
CA LEU A 102 -3.61 1.26 -2.00
C LEU A 102 -2.25 0.84 -1.43
N LYS A 103 -2.25 0.10 -0.33
CA LYS A 103 -1.04 -0.58 0.18
C LYS A 103 -1.25 -2.08 0.11
N GLU A 104 -0.29 -2.77 -0.51
CA GLU A 104 -0.28 -4.22 -0.63
C GLU A 104 1.07 -4.80 -0.23
N THR A 105 1.10 -6.02 0.30
CA THR A 105 2.33 -6.76 0.56
C THR A 105 2.53 -7.87 -0.47
N THR A 106 3.79 -8.21 -0.72
CA THR A 106 4.18 -9.16 -1.78
C THR A 106 4.48 -10.56 -1.25
N ASP A 107 4.05 -10.91 -0.04
CA ASP A 107 4.04 -12.29 0.47
C ASP A 107 2.98 -13.17 -0.22
N THR A 108 2.04 -12.54 -0.90
CA THR A 108 1.05 -13.18 -1.76
C THR A 108 1.38 -12.93 -3.23
N ALA A 109 1.18 -13.93 -4.07
CA ALA A 109 1.29 -13.77 -5.52
C ALA A 109 0.17 -12.86 -6.04
N LEU A 110 0.55 -11.77 -6.69
CA LEU A 110 -0.37 -10.81 -7.29
C LEU A 110 -0.55 -11.12 -8.79
N GLU A 111 -0.80 -12.40 -9.09
CA GLU A 111 -0.98 -12.87 -10.47
C GLU A 111 -2.20 -12.21 -11.12
N GLY A 112 -2.03 -11.75 -12.33
CA GLY A 112 -3.05 -11.01 -13.09
C GLY A 112 -3.10 -9.51 -12.75
N LEU A 113 -2.69 -9.07 -11.56
CA LEU A 113 -2.72 -7.66 -11.20
C LEU A 113 -1.71 -6.85 -12.01
N ALA A 114 -0.51 -7.37 -12.23
CA ALA A 114 0.54 -6.67 -12.98
C ALA A 114 0.12 -6.34 -14.44
N SER A 115 -0.78 -7.13 -15.01
CA SER A 115 -1.33 -6.90 -16.36
C SER A 115 -2.61 -6.07 -16.37
N HIS A 116 -3.22 -5.83 -15.21
CA HIS A 116 -4.48 -5.10 -15.12
C HIS A 116 -4.33 -3.62 -15.50
N PRO A 117 -5.26 -3.03 -16.26
CA PRO A 117 -5.22 -1.62 -16.69
C PRO A 117 -5.10 -0.63 -15.52
N MET A 118 -5.66 -0.96 -14.37
CA MET A 118 -5.60 -0.14 -13.15
C MET A 118 -4.18 0.38 -12.83
N LEU A 119 -3.15 -0.45 -13.04
CA LEU A 119 -1.77 -0.05 -12.76
C LEU A 119 -1.19 0.86 -13.84
N ALA A 120 -1.61 0.71 -15.10
CA ALA A 120 -1.20 1.64 -16.16
C ALA A 120 -1.84 3.03 -15.98
N GLU A 121 -3.06 3.07 -15.43
CA GLU A 121 -3.81 4.29 -15.16
C GLU A 121 -3.45 4.93 -13.81
N ALA A 122 -2.69 4.24 -12.96
CA ALA A 122 -2.31 4.75 -11.64
C ALA A 122 -1.54 6.08 -11.75
N ARG A 123 -1.82 6.98 -10.82
CA ARG A 123 -1.08 8.25 -10.67
C ARG A 123 0.36 8.00 -10.29
N ASP A 124 0.56 7.03 -9.41
CA ASP A 124 1.87 6.62 -8.96
C ASP A 124 1.88 5.15 -8.54
N ILE A 125 3.02 4.50 -8.75
CA ILE A 125 3.32 3.18 -8.21
C ILE A 125 4.64 3.26 -7.47
N ALA A 126 4.65 2.86 -6.21
CA ALA A 126 5.85 2.76 -5.40
C ALA A 126 6.08 1.31 -4.96
N CYS A 127 7.35 0.92 -4.90
CA CYS A 127 7.78 -0.33 -4.31
C CYS A 127 8.64 -0.04 -3.08
N LEU A 128 8.23 -0.54 -1.92
CA LEU A 128 8.98 -0.39 -0.68
C LEU A 128 9.76 -1.66 -0.39
N THR A 129 11.07 -1.53 -0.38
CA THR A 129 12.01 -2.61 -0.08
C THR A 129 12.67 -2.40 1.29
N ARG A 130 13.27 -3.47 1.78
CA ARG A 130 14.11 -3.47 2.97
C ARG A 130 15.30 -4.38 2.72
N ASP A 131 16.42 -4.08 3.37
CA ASP A 131 17.60 -4.92 3.34
C ASP A 131 17.29 -6.36 3.79
N PRO A 132 17.63 -7.38 2.98
CA PRO A 132 17.18 -8.76 3.21
C PRO A 132 17.48 -9.30 4.60
N PRO A 133 18.69 -9.19 5.18
CA PRO A 133 18.97 -9.72 6.52
C PRO A 133 17.99 -9.22 7.57
N GLY A 134 17.73 -7.90 7.61
CA GLY A 134 16.83 -7.30 8.58
C GLY A 134 15.36 -7.64 8.35
N ALA A 135 14.94 -7.76 7.09
CA ALA A 135 13.58 -8.16 6.74
C ALA A 135 13.32 -9.63 7.10
N ILE A 136 14.24 -10.52 6.71
CA ILE A 136 14.17 -11.96 6.95
C ILE A 136 14.16 -12.26 8.45
N ALA A 137 15.10 -11.71 9.22
CA ALA A 137 15.14 -11.90 10.66
C ALA A 137 13.82 -11.48 11.33
N SER A 138 13.30 -10.30 10.96
CA SER A 138 12.01 -9.80 11.46
C SER A 138 10.82 -10.67 11.03
N HIS A 139 10.87 -11.25 9.83
CA HIS A 139 9.80 -12.11 9.33
C HIS A 139 9.79 -13.45 10.07
N LEU A 140 10.95 -14.10 10.20
CA LEU A 140 11.11 -15.38 10.87
C LEU A 140 10.80 -15.31 12.37
N THR A 141 11.02 -14.17 13.02
CA THR A 141 10.58 -13.95 14.41
C THR A 141 9.07 -14.11 14.57
N LEU A 142 8.29 -13.71 13.57
CA LEU A 142 6.82 -13.81 13.61
C LEU A 142 6.30 -15.11 12.99
N ARG A 143 6.99 -15.60 11.98
CA ARG A 143 6.63 -16.82 11.23
C ARG A 143 7.86 -17.69 11.07
N PRO A 144 8.25 -18.47 12.10
CA PRO A 144 9.47 -19.30 12.06
C PRO A 144 9.50 -20.34 10.93
N GLN A 145 8.31 -20.70 10.42
CA GLN A 145 8.14 -21.68 9.35
C GLN A 145 7.93 -21.03 7.97
N ALA A 146 8.19 -19.72 7.85
CA ALA A 146 8.02 -19.03 6.57
C ALA A 146 8.95 -19.61 5.51
N SER A 147 8.39 -19.84 4.33
CA SER A 147 9.12 -20.25 3.13
C SER A 147 9.80 -19.04 2.46
N LEU A 148 10.68 -19.31 1.50
CA LEU A 148 11.29 -18.26 0.69
C LEU A 148 10.23 -17.43 -0.07
N ALA A 149 9.12 -18.05 -0.49
CA ALA A 149 8.03 -17.35 -1.15
C ALA A 149 7.33 -16.35 -0.22
N ASP A 150 7.15 -16.70 1.06
CA ASP A 150 6.50 -15.84 2.06
C ASP A 150 7.32 -14.55 2.36
N LEU A 151 8.60 -14.53 2.00
CA LEU A 151 9.44 -13.34 2.12
C LEU A 151 9.12 -12.27 1.06
N GLY A 152 8.39 -12.61 0.02
CA GLY A 152 7.84 -11.69 -0.96
C GLY A 152 8.81 -11.15 -2.01
N TYR A 153 10.11 -11.40 -1.93
CA TYR A 153 11.11 -10.87 -2.88
C TYR A 153 10.87 -11.35 -4.31
N GLY A 154 10.56 -12.64 -4.49
CA GLY A 154 10.26 -13.21 -5.80
C GLY A 154 9.00 -12.61 -6.42
N HIS A 155 7.97 -12.39 -5.61
CA HIS A 155 6.72 -11.77 -6.08
C HIS A 155 6.94 -10.31 -6.46
N LEU A 156 7.65 -9.52 -5.61
CA LEU A 156 7.99 -8.15 -5.92
C LEU A 156 8.83 -8.04 -7.20
N HIS A 157 9.83 -8.91 -7.36
CA HIS A 157 10.66 -8.92 -8.57
C HIS A 157 9.82 -9.18 -9.84
N ARG A 158 8.92 -10.17 -9.81
CA ARG A 158 8.01 -10.43 -10.95
C ARG A 158 7.10 -9.25 -11.25
N LEU A 159 6.54 -8.61 -10.22
CA LEU A 159 5.70 -7.43 -10.39
C LEU A 159 6.49 -6.29 -11.06
N VAL A 160 7.67 -5.96 -10.53
CA VAL A 160 8.53 -4.91 -11.07
C VAL A 160 8.93 -5.18 -12.52
N THR A 161 9.33 -6.42 -12.83
CA THR A 161 9.68 -6.84 -14.19
C THR A 161 8.50 -6.71 -15.14
N ALA A 162 7.30 -7.10 -14.71
CA ALA A 162 6.10 -7.00 -15.52
C ALA A 162 5.69 -5.54 -15.78
N LEU A 163 5.83 -4.66 -14.80
CA LEU A 163 5.57 -3.23 -14.97
C LEU A 163 6.61 -2.58 -15.90
N ASP A 164 7.90 -2.89 -15.71
CA ASP A 164 8.99 -2.37 -16.55
C ASP A 164 8.82 -2.79 -18.01
N SER A 165 8.47 -4.07 -18.27
CA SER A 165 8.21 -4.58 -19.62
C SER A 165 7.04 -3.88 -20.35
N ARG A 166 6.13 -3.27 -19.59
CA ARG A 166 4.98 -2.49 -20.09
C ARG A 166 5.29 -0.98 -20.14
N GLY A 167 6.50 -0.57 -19.79
CA GLY A 167 6.85 0.85 -19.70
C GLY A 167 6.11 1.62 -18.61
N ILE A 168 5.59 0.92 -17.58
CA ILE A 168 4.89 1.54 -16.45
C ILE A 168 5.94 1.94 -15.41
N PRO A 169 6.17 3.25 -15.19
CA PRO A 169 7.19 3.71 -14.26
C PRO A 169 6.77 3.48 -12.81
N LEU A 170 7.76 3.20 -11.96
CA LEU A 170 7.58 3.04 -10.52
C LEU A 170 8.69 3.73 -9.74
N HIS A 171 8.42 4.02 -8.46
CA HIS A 171 9.40 4.56 -7.53
C HIS A 171 9.88 3.48 -6.57
N LEU A 172 11.19 3.39 -6.37
CA LEU A 172 11.76 2.52 -5.35
C LEU A 172 11.97 3.31 -4.07
N LEU A 173 11.40 2.81 -2.97
CA LEU A 173 11.57 3.32 -1.62
C LEU A 173 12.36 2.32 -0.79
N ARG A 174 13.20 2.80 0.11
CA ARG A 174 13.97 1.96 1.03
C ARG A 174 13.54 2.21 2.46
N ALA A 175 13.25 1.14 3.18
CA ALA A 175 12.81 1.21 4.57
C ALA A 175 13.89 1.82 5.49
N GLU A 176 15.16 1.64 5.13
CA GLU A 176 16.31 2.21 5.85
C GLU A 176 16.32 3.74 5.75
N GLU A 177 16.09 4.28 4.55
CA GLU A 177 16.04 5.73 4.33
C GLU A 177 14.81 6.34 5.03
N LEU A 178 13.66 5.66 4.95
CA LEU A 178 12.45 6.08 5.66
C LEU A 178 12.65 6.11 7.17
N ALA A 179 13.46 5.20 7.71
CA ALA A 179 13.77 5.15 9.13
C ALA A 179 14.84 6.18 9.55
N ALA A 180 15.83 6.43 8.70
CA ALA A 180 16.92 7.36 9.01
C ALA A 180 16.45 8.81 8.98
N ASP A 181 15.66 9.19 7.97
CA ASP A 181 15.06 10.53 7.84
C ASP A 181 13.65 10.43 7.23
N PRO A 182 12.63 10.25 8.07
CA PRO A 182 11.25 10.11 7.62
C PRO A 182 10.75 11.34 6.85
N GLU A 183 11.09 12.54 7.30
CA GLU A 183 10.60 13.76 6.67
C GLU A 183 11.19 13.96 5.27
N ALA A 184 12.50 13.87 5.13
CA ALA A 184 13.14 13.98 3.82
C ALA A 184 12.66 12.89 2.86
N SER A 185 12.50 11.66 3.36
CA SER A 185 12.00 10.52 2.57
C SER A 185 10.57 10.75 2.09
N LEU A 186 9.66 11.21 2.96
CA LEU A 186 8.28 11.51 2.60
C LEU A 186 8.18 12.71 1.66
N ARG A 187 8.96 13.77 1.88
CA ARG A 187 8.99 14.93 0.97
C ARG A 187 9.46 14.52 -0.42
N ARG A 188 10.51 13.70 -0.51
CA ARG A 188 11.00 13.15 -1.79
C ARG A 188 9.95 12.29 -2.47
N TYR A 189 9.30 11.38 -1.72
CA TYR A 189 8.25 10.53 -2.26
C TYR A 189 7.04 11.35 -2.73
N CYS A 190 6.52 12.24 -1.91
CA CYS A 190 5.38 13.07 -2.29
C CYS A 190 5.66 13.87 -3.58
N ARG A 191 6.85 14.47 -3.70
CA ARG A 191 7.26 15.18 -4.92
C ARG A 191 7.24 14.26 -6.14
N ALA A 192 7.83 13.07 -6.03
CA ALA A 192 7.87 12.09 -7.10
C ALA A 192 6.48 11.57 -7.48
N ALA A 193 5.61 11.36 -6.49
CA ALA A 193 4.24 10.88 -6.66
C ALA A 193 3.25 11.98 -7.12
N GLY A 194 3.74 13.22 -7.29
CA GLY A 194 2.88 14.34 -7.66
C GLY A 194 1.91 14.74 -6.57
N LEU A 195 2.39 14.83 -5.33
CA LEU A 195 1.60 15.18 -4.15
C LEU A 195 2.29 16.26 -3.32
N PRO A 196 1.56 17.19 -2.70
CA PRO A 196 2.14 18.04 -1.68
C PRO A 196 2.48 17.21 -0.44
N PHE A 197 3.59 17.51 0.21
CA PHE A 197 3.88 16.95 1.53
C PHE A 197 2.96 17.57 2.58
N HIS A 198 2.42 16.76 3.49
CA HIS A 198 1.61 17.22 4.60
C HIS A 198 2.29 16.84 5.94
N PRO A 199 2.49 17.78 6.89
CA PRO A 199 3.17 17.48 8.16
C PRO A 199 2.53 16.39 9.00
N ALA A 200 1.20 16.20 8.92
CA ALA A 200 0.48 15.12 9.60
C ALA A 200 0.97 13.72 9.20
N MET A 201 1.67 13.59 8.07
CA MET A 201 2.29 12.33 7.66
C MET A 201 3.41 11.85 8.60
N LEU A 202 3.94 12.73 9.44
CA LEU A 202 5.01 12.39 10.39
C LEU A 202 4.47 11.95 11.75
N ASP A 203 3.33 12.47 12.14
CA ASP A 203 2.74 12.27 13.46
C ASP A 203 1.25 11.91 13.32
N TRP A 204 0.85 10.80 13.89
CA TRP A 204 -0.54 10.35 13.88
C TRP A 204 -0.97 9.86 15.25
N PRO A 205 -2.27 10.02 15.61
CA PRO A 205 -2.76 9.53 16.89
C PRO A 205 -2.63 8.00 17.00
N ALA A 206 -2.38 7.51 18.20
CA ALA A 206 -2.34 6.08 18.53
C ALA A 206 -3.76 5.47 18.44
N GLN A 207 -4.37 5.51 17.25
CA GLN A 207 -5.70 4.96 17.03
C GLN A 207 -5.61 3.67 16.20
N ASP A 208 -6.32 2.66 16.65
CA ASP A 208 -6.62 1.47 15.86
C ASP A 208 -7.84 1.78 14.98
N ARG A 209 -7.66 1.86 13.67
CA ARG A 209 -8.77 2.13 12.74
C ARG A 209 -9.38 0.82 12.23
N PRO A 210 -10.72 0.74 12.09
CA PRO A 210 -11.38 -0.48 11.61
C PRO A 210 -10.84 -1.01 10.27
N CYS A 211 -10.40 -0.12 9.37
CA CYS A 211 -9.80 -0.49 8.08
C CYS A 211 -8.48 -1.28 8.21
N TRP A 212 -7.82 -1.26 9.36
CA TRP A 212 -6.61 -2.05 9.63
C TRP A 212 -6.91 -3.47 10.10
N ARG A 213 -8.16 -3.76 10.46
CA ARG A 213 -8.62 -5.07 10.94
C ARG A 213 -9.10 -5.98 9.82
N GLY A 214 -9.33 -5.44 8.63
CA GLY A 214 -9.87 -6.18 7.49
C GLY A 214 -8.83 -6.93 6.65
N GLY A 215 -7.56 -6.62 6.77
CA GLY A 215 -6.48 -7.33 6.10
C GLY A 215 -5.81 -8.32 7.04
N CYS A 216 -5.80 -9.61 6.76
CA CYS A 216 -5.11 -10.68 7.50
C CYS A 216 -5.67 -11.05 8.87
N ALA A 217 -6.92 -10.77 9.20
CA ALA A 217 -7.52 -11.07 10.51
C ALA A 217 -8.67 -12.10 10.47
N ALA A 218 -8.68 -13.03 9.51
CA ALA A 218 -9.52 -14.21 9.61
C ALA A 218 -8.64 -15.43 9.90
N PRO A 219 -9.00 -16.28 10.90
CA PRO A 219 -8.31 -17.54 11.11
C PRO A 219 -8.68 -18.50 9.97
N GLY A 220 -7.87 -18.51 8.91
CA GLY A 220 -7.81 -19.65 8.03
C GLY A 220 -7.07 -20.78 8.73
N PRO A 221 -7.04 -22.02 8.19
CA PRO A 221 -6.36 -23.18 8.81
C PRO A 221 -4.84 -23.04 8.91
N ARG A 222 -4.25 -21.92 8.49
CA ARG A 222 -2.92 -21.51 8.94
C ARG A 222 -3.08 -21.03 10.37
N ALA A 223 -2.54 -21.83 11.32
CA ALA A 223 -2.61 -21.61 12.73
C ALA A 223 -2.65 -20.12 13.08
N ALA A 224 -3.67 -19.73 13.85
CA ALA A 224 -3.83 -18.40 14.37
C ALA A 224 -2.53 -18.00 15.09
N VAL A 225 -1.61 -17.42 14.35
CA VAL A 225 -0.56 -16.63 14.96
C VAL A 225 -1.33 -15.42 15.48
N PRO A 226 -1.39 -15.24 16.82
CA PRO A 226 -1.95 -14.02 17.36
C PRO A 226 -1.24 -12.93 16.58
N VAL A 227 -2.02 -12.05 15.95
CA VAL A 227 -1.49 -10.80 15.41
C VAL A 227 -0.81 -10.19 16.60
N ALA A 228 0.49 -10.47 16.72
CA ALA A 228 1.31 -9.82 17.69
C ALA A 228 1.03 -8.37 17.37
N ARG A 229 0.25 -7.74 18.26
CA ARG A 229 -0.08 -6.33 18.15
C ARG A 229 1.20 -5.72 17.68
N CYS A 230 1.22 -5.27 16.42
CA CYS A 230 2.34 -4.51 15.95
C CYS A 230 2.31 -3.29 16.86
N ALA A 231 2.89 -3.51 18.04
CA ALA A 231 3.12 -2.50 19.02
C ALA A 231 4.19 -1.58 18.45
N ILE A 232 3.84 -0.93 17.34
CA ILE A 232 4.41 0.35 17.02
C ILE A 232 3.72 1.27 18.03
N THR A 233 4.22 1.18 19.27
CA THR A 233 3.88 2.06 20.39
C THR A 233 4.30 3.49 20.12
N SER A 234 4.99 3.77 19.01
CA SER A 234 5.32 5.12 18.59
C SER A 234 4.24 5.68 17.68
N CYS A 235 3.60 6.73 18.13
CA CYS A 235 2.63 7.50 17.36
C CYS A 235 3.28 8.38 16.28
N SER A 236 4.51 8.08 15.85
CA SER A 236 5.29 8.92 14.96
C SER A 236 6.26 8.10 14.12
N LEU A 237 6.45 8.48 12.87
CA LEU A 237 7.53 7.98 12.03
C LEU A 237 8.90 8.34 12.58
N ARG A 238 9.02 9.42 13.36
CA ARG A 238 10.27 9.89 13.98
C ARG A 238 10.80 8.93 15.06
N ALA A 239 9.95 8.02 15.57
CA ALA A 239 10.27 7.08 16.63
C ALA A 239 10.48 5.63 16.13
N ILE A 240 10.58 5.41 14.81
CA ILE A 240 10.85 4.12 14.16
C ILE A 240 12.31 4.03 13.71
#